data_5c20a2b5a647559a1e277e925fd4380d
#
_entry.id   5c20a2b5a647559a1e277e925fd4380d
#
_cell.length_a   1.000
_cell.length_b   1.000
_cell.length_c   1.000
_cell.angle_alpha   90.00
_cell.angle_beta   90.00
_cell.angle_gamma   90.00
#
_symmetry.space_group_name_H-M   'P 1'
#
loop_
_entity.id
_entity.type
_entity.pdbx_description
1 polymer ?
#
loop_
_entity_poly.entity_id
_entity_poly.type
_entity_poly.pdbx_seq_one_letter_code
_entity_poly.pdbx_strand_id
1 'polypeptide(L)'
;MSIFRKKVREFVPNTAGSDRESGFHYRLAPEGIFQQELYDALRANVPVIDACFGKIIRLTGGFKVTACDERAQVELDRFCREVSVGVSGKSIYTFADMYLDSLLTYGKAIGRIYADYRTGKVKGIYVGDPTLYRVREGRNAFEKRIFYMGSGEEIPVRSPEKLLYTALNPSPKHPDGVSILRGLPALSEILMRIYECMGQNFDRVGNVRYAVTYHPEGESDRARAKERAQQIAEEWSRGMRASRNGSVQDFVAVGDVDIKVIGADNQMIDTEIPVRQLMEQQIGRAS
;
A
#
# COMPACT_ATOMS: atom_id res chain seq x y z
N MET A 1 37.85 49.62 -36.20
CA MET A 1 36.41 49.34 -36.27
C MET A 1 36.19 47.92 -35.78
N SER A 2 35.84 47.74 -34.52
CA SER A 2 35.63 46.42 -33.90
C SER A 2 34.14 46.15 -33.86
N ILE A 3 33.70 45.11 -34.56
CA ILE A 3 32.30 44.69 -34.65
C ILE A 3 32.03 43.75 -33.48
N PHE A 4 31.37 44.24 -32.42
CA PHE A 4 30.84 43.41 -31.33
C PHE A 4 29.68 42.55 -31.86
N ARG A 5 29.94 41.29 -32.07
CA ARG A 5 28.86 40.28 -32.20
C ARG A 5 28.29 39.95 -30.81
N LYS A 6 27.11 40.42 -30.54
CA LYS A 6 26.28 40.02 -29.41
C LYS A 6 25.99 38.51 -29.53
N LYS A 7 26.60 37.66 -28.66
CA LYS A 7 26.21 36.28 -28.52
C LYS A 7 24.79 36.23 -27.99
N VAL A 8 23.86 35.76 -28.81
CA VAL A 8 22.54 35.33 -28.37
C VAL A 8 22.78 34.13 -27.43
N ARG A 9 22.45 34.27 -26.15
CA ARG A 9 22.41 33.13 -25.26
C ARG A 9 21.20 32.29 -25.65
N GLU A 10 21.43 31.15 -26.24
CA GLU A 10 20.45 30.11 -26.38
C GLU A 10 19.99 29.74 -24.96
N PHE A 11 18.69 29.86 -24.73
CA PHE A 11 18.03 29.38 -23.50
C PHE A 11 18.00 27.86 -23.60
N VAL A 12 18.95 27.19 -23.00
CA VAL A 12 18.90 25.75 -22.79
C VAL A 12 17.92 25.55 -21.63
N PRO A 13 16.76 24.94 -21.86
CA PRO A 13 15.86 24.59 -20.77
C PRO A 13 16.63 23.65 -19.86
N ASN A 14 16.83 24.08 -18.63
CA ASN A 14 17.39 23.24 -17.59
C ASN A 14 16.32 22.18 -17.25
N THR A 15 16.28 21.11 -18.03
CA THR A 15 15.63 19.88 -17.61
C THR A 15 16.47 19.36 -16.45
N ALA A 16 16.12 19.79 -15.25
CA ALA A 16 16.50 19.07 -14.05
C ALA A 16 15.87 17.68 -14.19
N GLY A 17 16.55 16.82 -14.93
CA GLY A 17 16.34 15.40 -14.86
C GLY A 17 16.59 15.03 -13.42
N SER A 18 15.53 14.76 -12.66
CA SER A 18 15.68 13.91 -11.52
C SER A 18 16.17 12.59 -12.11
N ASP A 19 17.44 12.28 -11.91
CA ASP A 19 17.98 10.95 -12.02
C ASP A 19 17.32 10.07 -10.93
N ARG A 20 16.02 9.88 -11.08
CA ARG A 20 15.36 8.71 -10.58
C ARG A 20 15.67 7.63 -11.58
N GLU A 21 16.71 6.86 -11.27
CA GLU A 21 16.92 5.58 -11.91
C GLU A 21 15.59 4.84 -11.93
N SER A 22 14.89 4.92 -13.05
CA SER A 22 13.71 4.11 -13.35
C SER A 22 14.18 2.71 -13.78
N GLY A 23 15.12 2.17 -13.04
CA GLY A 23 15.40 0.76 -13.09
C GLY A 23 14.28 0.06 -12.36
N PHE A 24 13.51 -0.74 -13.08
CA PHE A 24 12.69 -1.80 -12.51
C PHE A 24 13.65 -2.78 -11.80
N HIS A 25 14.17 -2.35 -10.65
CA HIS A 25 14.79 -3.26 -9.73
C HIS A 25 13.66 -4.07 -9.10
N TYR A 26 13.41 -5.26 -9.64
CA TYR A 26 12.84 -6.36 -8.88
C TYR A 26 13.77 -6.56 -7.66
N ARG A 27 13.70 -5.68 -6.69
CA ARG A 27 14.18 -5.97 -5.36
C ARG A 27 13.25 -7.07 -4.87
N LEU A 28 13.75 -8.29 -4.93
CA LEU A 28 13.23 -9.39 -4.15
C LEU A 28 12.88 -8.80 -2.79
N ALA A 29 11.60 -8.93 -2.39
CA ALA A 29 11.14 -8.33 -1.15
C ALA A 29 12.16 -8.62 -0.05
N PRO A 30 12.61 -7.63 0.71
CA PRO A 30 13.62 -7.83 1.72
C PRO A 30 13.15 -8.91 2.70
N GLU A 31 13.97 -9.90 2.95
CA GLU A 31 13.66 -10.96 3.91
C GLU A 31 13.67 -10.35 5.33
N GLY A 32 12.68 -10.67 6.14
CA GLY A 32 12.65 -10.31 7.55
C GLY A 32 11.56 -9.31 7.95
N ILE A 33 11.85 -8.47 8.94
CA ILE A 33 10.89 -7.52 9.55
C ILE A 33 10.30 -6.57 8.51
N PHE A 34 11.10 -6.06 7.58
CA PHE A 34 10.64 -5.20 6.48
C PHE A 34 9.57 -5.84 5.58
N GLN A 35 9.65 -7.17 5.39
CA GLN A 35 8.66 -7.88 4.59
C GLN A 35 7.30 -7.92 5.30
N GLN A 36 7.31 -8.03 6.61
CA GLN A 36 6.10 -8.10 7.43
C GLN A 36 5.40 -6.74 7.50
N GLU A 37 6.15 -5.67 7.75
CA GLU A 37 5.65 -4.30 7.69
C GLU A 37 5.05 -3.97 6.32
N LEU A 38 5.65 -4.50 5.24
CA LEU A 38 5.13 -4.34 3.90
C LEU A 38 3.78 -5.07 3.72
N TYR A 39 3.61 -6.26 4.29
CA TYR A 39 2.33 -6.97 4.23
C TYR A 39 1.24 -6.23 5.00
N ASP A 40 1.56 -5.66 6.16
CA ASP A 40 0.63 -4.82 6.93
C ASP A 40 0.24 -3.57 6.15
N ALA A 41 1.22 -2.91 5.53
CA ALA A 41 0.98 -1.74 4.68
C ALA A 41 0.12 -2.09 3.46
N LEU A 42 0.33 -3.24 2.82
CA LEU A 42 -0.50 -3.69 1.70
C LEU A 42 -1.96 -3.91 2.13
N ARG A 43 -2.20 -4.55 3.25
CA ARG A 43 -3.55 -4.78 3.78
C ARG A 43 -4.23 -3.47 4.17
N ALA A 44 -3.48 -2.54 4.79
CA ALA A 44 -4.02 -1.24 5.19
C ALA A 44 -4.36 -0.33 4.00
N ASN A 45 -3.56 -0.37 2.92
CA ASN A 45 -3.68 0.58 1.81
C ASN A 45 -4.41 0.03 0.59
N VAL A 46 -4.58 -1.29 0.47
CA VAL A 46 -5.27 -1.93 -0.67
C VAL A 46 -6.50 -2.69 -0.18
N PRO A 47 -7.68 -2.04 -0.13
CA PRO A 47 -8.88 -2.57 0.50
C PRO A 47 -9.34 -3.92 -0.06
N VAL A 48 -9.10 -4.19 -1.35
CA VAL A 48 -9.47 -5.47 -1.98
C VAL A 48 -8.71 -6.65 -1.37
N ILE A 49 -7.45 -6.45 -0.99
CA ILE A 49 -6.62 -7.48 -0.35
C ILE A 49 -7.21 -7.85 1.01
N ASP A 50 -7.48 -6.84 1.84
CA ASP A 50 -8.04 -7.07 3.18
C ASP A 50 -9.44 -7.71 3.12
N ALA A 51 -10.28 -7.29 2.18
CA ALA A 51 -11.59 -7.90 1.94
C ALA A 51 -11.49 -9.39 1.54
N CYS A 52 -10.52 -9.77 0.71
CA CYS A 52 -10.26 -11.16 0.35
C CYS A 52 -9.85 -11.99 1.58
N PHE A 53 -8.95 -11.47 2.42
CA PHE A 53 -8.55 -12.11 3.67
C PHE A 53 -9.75 -12.35 4.58
N GLY A 54 -10.52 -11.30 4.84
CA GLY A 54 -11.73 -11.42 5.65
C GLY A 54 -12.73 -12.45 5.11
N LYS A 55 -12.82 -12.59 3.80
CA LYS A 55 -13.68 -13.60 3.17
C LYS A 55 -13.11 -15.02 3.37
N ILE A 56 -11.81 -15.23 3.14
CA ILE A 56 -11.17 -16.53 3.33
C ILE A 56 -11.33 -16.99 4.78
N ILE A 57 -11.03 -16.12 5.75
CA ILE A 57 -11.14 -16.43 7.18
C ILE A 57 -12.56 -16.82 7.55
N ARG A 58 -13.57 -16.07 7.10
CA ARG A 58 -14.99 -16.39 7.35
C ARG A 58 -15.42 -17.72 6.73
N LEU A 59 -14.89 -18.10 5.58
CA LEU A 59 -15.19 -19.37 4.93
C LEU A 59 -14.54 -20.54 5.66
N THR A 60 -13.37 -20.36 6.27
CA THR A 60 -12.64 -21.40 7.00
C THR A 60 -13.02 -21.48 8.48
N GLY A 61 -13.57 -20.41 9.07
CA GLY A 61 -13.92 -20.33 10.50
C GLY A 61 -15.10 -21.18 10.95
N GLY A 62 -15.78 -21.88 10.06
CA GLY A 62 -16.97 -22.68 10.34
C GLY A 62 -16.68 -24.12 10.78
N PHE A 63 -15.82 -24.35 11.78
CA PHE A 63 -15.56 -25.68 12.32
C PHE A 63 -16.38 -25.97 13.58
N LYS A 64 -16.68 -27.24 13.81
CA LYS A 64 -17.35 -27.73 15.03
C LYS A 64 -16.42 -28.71 15.73
N VAL A 65 -16.26 -28.53 17.03
CA VAL A 65 -15.52 -29.47 17.88
C VAL A 65 -16.51 -30.37 18.60
N THR A 66 -16.31 -31.69 18.47
CA THR A 66 -17.22 -32.68 19.06
C THR A 66 -16.45 -33.61 20.00
N ALA A 67 -17.07 -33.93 21.12
CA ALA A 67 -16.61 -34.94 22.06
C ALA A 67 -17.42 -36.24 21.91
N CYS A 68 -16.84 -37.37 22.32
CA CYS A 68 -17.52 -38.67 22.27
C CYS A 68 -18.57 -38.85 23.39
N ASP A 69 -18.48 -38.11 24.48
CA ASP A 69 -19.37 -38.17 25.62
C ASP A 69 -20.20 -36.87 25.75
N GLU A 70 -21.50 -37.01 26.03
CA GLU A 70 -22.42 -35.86 26.13
C GLU A 70 -22.03 -34.87 27.24
N ARG A 71 -21.54 -35.37 28.39
CA ARG A 71 -21.10 -34.49 29.47
C ARG A 71 -19.85 -33.68 29.06
N ALA A 72 -18.91 -34.37 28.42
CA ALA A 72 -17.71 -33.73 27.87
C ALA A 72 -18.08 -32.73 26.78
N GLN A 73 -19.12 -33.00 25.98
CA GLN A 73 -19.59 -32.07 24.95
C GLN A 73 -20.10 -30.75 25.55
N VAL A 74 -20.86 -30.81 26.64
CA VAL A 74 -21.36 -29.59 27.31
C VAL A 74 -20.21 -28.74 27.87
N GLU A 75 -19.20 -29.38 28.49
CA GLU A 75 -18.02 -28.67 28.95
C GLU A 75 -17.18 -28.10 27.82
N LEU A 76 -17.04 -28.84 26.70
CA LEU A 76 -16.32 -28.43 25.53
C LEU A 76 -17.01 -27.24 24.83
N ASP A 77 -18.32 -27.28 24.68
CA ASP A 77 -19.10 -26.19 24.11
C ASP A 77 -19.01 -24.92 24.97
N ARG A 78 -18.98 -25.07 26.28
CA ARG A 78 -18.74 -23.95 27.18
C ARG A 78 -17.34 -23.38 26.99
N PHE A 79 -16.33 -24.24 26.98
CA PHE A 79 -14.95 -23.85 26.76
C PHE A 79 -14.81 -23.13 25.40
N CYS A 80 -15.37 -23.68 24.35
CA CYS A 80 -15.29 -23.07 23.00
C CYS A 80 -15.89 -21.67 22.95
N ARG A 81 -16.91 -21.39 23.75
CA ARG A 81 -17.54 -20.06 23.80
C ARG A 81 -16.88 -19.09 24.76
N GLU A 82 -16.37 -19.56 25.90
CA GLU A 82 -15.97 -18.71 27.04
C GLU A 82 -14.47 -18.55 27.22
N VAL A 83 -13.65 -19.38 26.55
CA VAL A 83 -12.18 -19.28 26.68
C VAL A 83 -11.69 -17.88 26.36
N SER A 84 -10.89 -17.32 27.26
CA SER A 84 -10.28 -16.00 27.05
C SER A 84 -9.21 -16.06 25.93
N VAL A 85 -9.27 -15.11 24.99
CA VAL A 85 -8.31 -14.98 23.89
C VAL A 85 -7.65 -13.62 23.97
N GLY A 86 -6.35 -13.61 24.33
CA GLY A 86 -5.64 -12.36 24.58
C GLY A 86 -6.30 -11.50 25.66
N VAL A 87 -6.25 -10.17 25.47
CA VAL A 87 -6.74 -9.20 26.47
C VAL A 87 -8.26 -9.01 26.40
N SER A 88 -8.83 -9.01 25.22
CA SER A 88 -10.23 -8.60 25.00
C SER A 88 -11.10 -9.63 24.28
N GLY A 89 -10.50 -10.66 23.70
CA GLY A 89 -11.22 -11.68 22.95
C GLY A 89 -11.75 -12.81 23.83
N LYS A 90 -12.81 -13.44 23.38
CA LYS A 90 -13.35 -14.69 23.94
C LYS A 90 -13.70 -15.62 22.78
N SER A 91 -13.70 -16.93 23.05
CA SER A 91 -14.08 -17.98 22.11
C SER A 91 -12.92 -18.54 21.28
N ILE A 92 -12.95 -19.86 21.11
CA ILE A 92 -11.99 -20.59 20.26
C ILE A 92 -12.08 -20.15 18.80
N TYR A 93 -13.26 -19.70 18.36
CA TYR A 93 -13.47 -19.20 17.00
C TYR A 93 -12.73 -17.87 16.77
N THR A 94 -12.79 -16.97 17.75
CA THR A 94 -11.98 -15.72 17.69
C THR A 94 -10.48 -16.02 17.66
N PHE A 95 -10.05 -17.02 18.44
CA PHE A 95 -8.65 -17.47 18.36
C PHE A 95 -8.31 -18.00 16.97
N ALA A 96 -9.18 -18.84 16.39
CA ALA A 96 -8.95 -19.41 15.07
C ALA A 96 -8.90 -18.33 13.99
N ASP A 97 -9.79 -17.34 14.03
CA ASP A 97 -9.79 -16.21 13.09
C ASP A 97 -8.50 -15.42 13.17
N MET A 98 -8.06 -15.03 14.36
CA MET A 98 -6.79 -14.31 14.57
C MET A 98 -5.58 -15.16 14.16
N TYR A 99 -5.62 -16.46 14.44
CA TYR A 99 -4.54 -17.38 14.10
C TYR A 99 -4.41 -17.59 12.60
N LEU A 100 -5.55 -17.76 11.91
CA LEU A 100 -5.60 -17.85 10.45
C LEU A 100 -5.20 -16.55 9.78
N ASP A 101 -5.63 -15.41 10.32
CA ASP A 101 -5.22 -14.09 9.81
C ASP A 101 -3.70 -13.93 9.83
N SER A 102 -3.08 -14.27 10.96
CA SER A 102 -1.62 -14.28 11.11
C SER A 102 -0.96 -15.26 10.14
N LEU A 103 -1.50 -16.47 10.01
CA LEU A 103 -0.96 -17.52 9.14
C LEU A 103 -0.96 -17.09 7.66
N LEU A 104 -2.06 -16.53 7.20
CA LEU A 104 -2.19 -16.08 5.82
C LEU A 104 -1.33 -14.85 5.53
N THR A 105 -1.32 -13.87 6.45
CA THR A 105 -0.60 -12.60 6.28
C THR A 105 0.91 -12.80 6.30
N TYR A 106 1.43 -13.55 7.27
CA TYR A 106 2.88 -13.67 7.47
C TYR A 106 3.47 -15.00 7.03
N GLY A 107 2.62 -15.95 6.62
CA GLY A 107 3.06 -17.32 6.30
C GLY A 107 3.32 -18.18 7.53
N LYS A 108 3.11 -17.63 8.73
CA LYS A 108 3.29 -18.32 10.01
C LYS A 108 2.34 -17.78 11.07
N ALA A 109 1.95 -18.65 11.99
CA ALA A 109 1.17 -18.25 13.14
C ALA A 109 1.71 -18.88 14.41
N ILE A 110 1.62 -18.16 15.51
CA ILE A 110 2.04 -18.59 16.84
C ILE A 110 0.91 -18.41 17.81
N GLY A 111 0.63 -19.46 18.56
CA GLY A 111 -0.32 -19.45 19.66
C GLY A 111 0.32 -20.00 20.92
N ARG A 112 -0.21 -19.59 22.07
CA ARG A 112 0.19 -20.13 23.35
C ARG A 112 -1.02 -20.45 24.21
N ILE A 113 -1.01 -21.63 24.85
CA ILE A 113 -2.04 -22.07 25.78
C ILE A 113 -1.54 -21.79 27.19
N TYR A 114 -2.36 -21.10 27.97
CA TYR A 114 -2.13 -20.85 29.38
C TYR A 114 -3.02 -21.78 30.23
N ALA A 115 -2.40 -22.74 30.86
CA ALA A 115 -3.09 -23.64 31.77
C ALA A 115 -2.70 -23.37 33.24
N ASP A 116 -3.64 -23.56 34.13
CA ASP A 116 -3.38 -23.57 35.55
C ASP A 116 -2.81 -24.94 35.93
N TYR A 117 -1.55 -24.99 36.35
CA TYR A 117 -0.87 -26.22 36.70
C TYR A 117 -1.47 -26.96 37.94
N ARG A 118 -2.19 -26.22 38.78
CA ARG A 118 -2.83 -26.81 39.98
C ARG A 118 -4.14 -27.50 39.66
N THR A 119 -4.89 -26.94 38.71
CA THR A 119 -6.23 -27.44 38.36
C THR A 119 -6.27 -28.17 37.04
N GLY A 120 -5.20 -28.09 36.22
CA GLY A 120 -5.17 -28.61 34.85
C GLY A 120 -6.08 -27.87 33.88
N LYS A 121 -6.77 -26.80 34.30
CA LYS A 121 -7.74 -26.06 33.45
C LYS A 121 -7.03 -25.03 32.63
N VAL A 122 -7.47 -24.91 31.36
CA VAL A 122 -7.01 -23.85 30.48
C VAL A 122 -7.63 -22.52 30.90
N LYS A 123 -6.81 -21.54 31.23
CA LYS A 123 -7.22 -20.18 31.63
C LYS A 123 -7.43 -19.26 30.42
N GLY A 124 -6.68 -19.49 29.36
CA GLY A 124 -6.77 -18.67 28.17
C GLY A 124 -5.84 -19.16 27.08
N ILE A 125 -6.06 -18.64 25.88
CA ILE A 125 -5.25 -18.87 24.70
C ILE A 125 -4.80 -17.51 24.16
N TYR A 126 -3.59 -17.44 23.67
CA TYR A 126 -3.02 -16.21 23.15
C TYR A 126 -2.48 -16.43 21.74
N VAL A 127 -2.78 -15.50 20.82
CA VAL A 127 -2.12 -15.42 19.53
C VAL A 127 -0.94 -14.48 19.66
N GLY A 128 0.25 -14.99 19.45
CA GLY A 128 1.49 -14.23 19.53
C GLY A 128 1.78 -13.49 18.23
N ASP A 129 2.54 -12.41 18.33
CA ASP A 129 3.06 -11.71 17.17
C ASP A 129 4.11 -12.61 16.47
N PRO A 130 3.85 -13.10 15.24
CA PRO A 130 4.76 -14.00 14.54
C PRO A 130 6.07 -13.32 14.13
N THR A 131 6.10 -11.99 14.10
CA THR A 131 7.28 -11.21 13.73
C THR A 131 8.41 -11.38 14.74
N LEU A 132 8.03 -11.59 16.01
CA LEU A 132 8.94 -11.77 17.14
C LEU A 132 9.51 -13.18 17.27
N TYR A 133 9.15 -14.09 16.36
CA TYR A 133 9.59 -15.47 16.45
C TYR A 133 10.27 -15.93 15.17
N ARG A 134 11.34 -16.70 15.34
CA ARG A 134 12.04 -17.37 14.23
C ARG A 134 12.18 -18.85 14.51
N VAL A 135 12.03 -19.65 13.46
CA VAL A 135 12.27 -21.09 13.51
C VAL A 135 13.53 -21.39 12.78
N ARG A 136 14.36 -22.22 13.40
CA ARG A 136 15.56 -22.78 12.81
C ARG A 136 15.55 -24.29 12.96
N GLU A 137 16.28 -24.96 12.10
CA GLU A 137 16.57 -26.37 12.27
C GLU A 137 17.36 -26.60 13.56
N GLY A 138 17.04 -27.68 14.26
CA GLY A 138 17.72 -28.10 15.48
C GLY A 138 19.00 -28.85 15.19
N ARG A 139 19.29 -29.88 16.02
CA ARG A 139 20.46 -30.75 15.84
C ARG A 139 20.34 -31.68 14.65
N ASN A 140 19.15 -31.91 14.20
CA ASN A 140 18.83 -32.66 12.99
C ASN A 140 17.71 -31.96 12.19
N ALA A 141 17.49 -32.33 10.95
CA ALA A 141 16.51 -31.75 10.04
C ALA A 141 15.05 -31.91 10.49
N PHE A 142 14.77 -32.75 11.49
CA PHE A 142 13.43 -33.02 12.02
C PHE A 142 13.14 -32.24 13.32
N GLU A 143 14.17 -31.66 13.94
CA GLU A 143 14.04 -30.91 15.18
C GLU A 143 13.86 -29.42 14.87
N LYS A 144 12.75 -28.84 15.34
CA LYS A 144 12.51 -27.39 15.22
C LYS A 144 12.98 -26.69 16.49
N ARG A 145 13.74 -25.62 16.33
CA ARG A 145 14.07 -24.70 17.42
C ARG A 145 13.39 -23.36 17.19
N ILE A 146 12.62 -22.91 18.18
CA ILE A 146 11.91 -21.63 18.13
C ILE A 146 12.68 -20.64 18.99
N PHE A 147 12.98 -19.48 18.39
CA PHE A 147 13.65 -18.37 19.03
C PHE A 147 12.71 -17.19 19.12
N TYR A 148 12.74 -16.50 20.26
CA TYR A 148 12.06 -15.24 20.47
C TYR A 148 13.07 -14.10 20.23
N MET A 149 12.67 -13.11 19.42
CA MET A 149 13.47 -11.95 19.05
C MET A 149 13.14 -10.80 20.02
N GLY A 150 13.61 -10.88 21.25
CA GLY A 150 13.44 -9.84 22.25
C GLY A 150 14.66 -8.92 22.32
N SER A 151 14.47 -7.62 22.30
CA SER A 151 15.54 -6.63 22.50
C SER A 151 16.75 -6.77 21.56
N GLY A 152 16.53 -7.31 20.35
CA GLY A 152 17.60 -7.50 19.35
C GLY A 152 18.41 -8.81 19.51
N GLU A 153 18.15 -9.60 20.53
CA GLU A 153 18.81 -10.90 20.75
C GLU A 153 17.88 -12.07 20.45
N GLU A 154 18.45 -13.15 19.93
CA GLU A 154 17.73 -14.40 19.72
C GLU A 154 17.73 -15.23 21.02
N ILE A 155 16.59 -15.31 21.68
CA ILE A 155 16.42 -16.06 22.91
C ILE A 155 15.73 -17.39 22.60
N PRO A 156 16.35 -18.55 22.84
CA PRO A 156 15.68 -19.83 22.61
C PRO A 156 14.47 -19.99 23.54
N VAL A 157 13.34 -20.38 22.99
CA VAL A 157 12.13 -20.67 23.75
C VAL A 157 12.35 -21.94 24.59
N ARG A 158 12.22 -21.80 25.93
CA ARG A 158 12.48 -22.90 26.88
C ARG A 158 11.44 -24.01 26.83
N SER A 159 10.21 -23.71 26.44
CA SER A 159 9.08 -24.65 26.42
C SER A 159 8.35 -24.61 25.09
N PRO A 160 8.96 -25.12 24.02
CA PRO A 160 8.34 -25.09 22.69
C PRO A 160 7.07 -25.94 22.59
N GLU A 161 6.91 -26.95 23.48
CA GLU A 161 5.72 -27.79 23.55
C GLU A 161 4.43 -27.05 23.99
N LYS A 162 4.57 -25.86 24.57
CA LYS A 162 3.44 -24.99 24.95
C LYS A 162 3.07 -23.97 23.88
N LEU A 163 3.82 -23.96 22.78
CA LEU A 163 3.55 -23.10 21.64
C LEU A 163 2.86 -23.90 20.54
N LEU A 164 1.78 -23.35 20.03
CA LEU A 164 1.24 -23.74 18.74
C LEU A 164 2.01 -22.97 17.68
N TYR A 165 2.68 -23.67 16.81
CA TYR A 165 3.39 -23.06 15.69
C TYR A 165 2.96 -23.74 14.39
N THR A 166 2.46 -22.93 13.47
CA THR A 166 2.08 -23.40 12.14
C THR A 166 2.79 -22.55 11.10
N ALA A 167 3.36 -23.20 10.08
CA ALA A 167 3.94 -22.57 8.91
C ALA A 167 3.08 -22.90 7.69
N LEU A 168 2.78 -21.89 6.88
CA LEU A 168 2.05 -22.02 5.63
C LEU A 168 3.06 -22.29 4.49
N ASN A 169 2.82 -23.34 3.71
CA ASN A 169 3.68 -23.73 2.58
C ASN A 169 5.19 -23.71 2.90
N PRO A 170 5.62 -24.40 3.98
CA PRO A 170 7.02 -24.43 4.34
C PRO A 170 7.85 -25.12 3.24
N SER A 171 9.04 -24.62 3.03
CA SER A 171 10.01 -25.19 2.09
C SER A 171 11.40 -25.26 2.74
N PRO A 172 12.35 -26.05 2.20
CA PRO A 172 13.72 -26.08 2.72
C PRO A 172 14.41 -24.73 2.80
N LYS A 173 14.07 -23.81 1.87
CA LYS A 173 14.59 -22.43 1.88
C LYS A 173 13.86 -21.51 2.85
N HIS A 174 12.58 -21.80 3.11
CA HIS A 174 11.71 -20.99 3.97
C HIS A 174 10.99 -21.90 4.99
N PRO A 175 11.71 -22.39 6.01
CA PRO A 175 11.13 -23.28 7.02
C PRO A 175 10.08 -22.57 7.89
N ASP A 176 10.15 -21.25 7.98
CA ASP A 176 9.18 -20.41 8.67
C ASP A 176 7.84 -20.28 7.97
N GLY A 177 7.74 -20.78 6.74
CA GLY A 177 6.55 -20.63 5.91
C GLY A 177 6.61 -19.40 4.98
N VAL A 178 5.65 -19.35 4.08
CA VAL A 178 5.57 -18.31 3.03
C VAL A 178 4.17 -17.72 3.01
N SER A 179 4.09 -16.40 3.14
CA SER A 179 2.84 -15.63 3.03
C SER A 179 2.20 -15.77 1.63
N ILE A 180 0.88 -15.78 1.58
CA ILE A 180 0.15 -15.67 0.31
C ILE A 180 0.36 -14.30 -0.35
N LEU A 181 0.73 -13.28 0.42
CA LEU A 181 1.03 -11.93 -0.07
C LEU A 181 2.40 -11.82 -0.77
N ARG A 182 3.23 -12.86 -0.75
CA ARG A 182 4.63 -12.81 -1.22
C ARG A 182 4.81 -12.17 -2.61
N GLY A 183 3.88 -12.40 -3.52
CA GLY A 183 3.96 -11.88 -4.88
C GLY A 183 3.27 -10.55 -5.11
N LEU A 184 2.56 -10.01 -4.11
CA LEU A 184 1.76 -8.81 -4.26
C LEU A 184 2.52 -7.48 -4.18
N PRO A 185 3.64 -7.34 -3.45
CA PRO A 185 4.32 -6.05 -3.32
C PRO A 185 4.66 -5.40 -4.65
N ALA A 186 5.24 -6.15 -5.57
CA ALA A 186 5.61 -5.63 -6.89
C ALA A 186 4.40 -5.21 -7.73
N LEU A 187 3.31 -6.00 -7.68
CA LEU A 187 2.06 -5.67 -8.40
C LEU A 187 1.39 -4.43 -7.80
N SER A 188 1.36 -4.33 -6.47
CA SER A 188 0.78 -3.19 -5.77
C SER A 188 1.56 -1.91 -6.02
N GLU A 189 2.90 -1.97 -6.09
CA GLU A 189 3.74 -0.82 -6.44
C GLU A 189 3.41 -0.29 -7.85
N ILE A 190 3.25 -1.19 -8.83
CA ILE A 190 2.86 -0.80 -10.19
C ILE A 190 1.49 -0.15 -10.19
N LEU A 191 0.52 -0.75 -9.48
CA LEU A 191 -0.84 -0.22 -9.40
C LEU A 191 -0.87 1.17 -8.75
N MET A 192 -0.14 1.37 -7.66
CA MET A 192 -0.05 2.69 -7.00
C MET A 192 0.57 3.75 -7.92
N ARG A 193 1.61 3.40 -8.68
CA ARG A 193 2.18 4.31 -9.69
C ARG A 193 1.18 4.67 -10.78
N ILE A 194 0.35 3.72 -11.22
CA ILE A 194 -0.71 4.00 -12.19
C ILE A 194 -1.72 4.99 -11.59
N TYR A 195 -2.16 4.80 -10.35
CA TYR A 195 -3.06 5.73 -9.68
C TYR A 195 -2.45 7.12 -9.50
N GLU A 196 -1.18 7.23 -9.15
CA GLU A 196 -0.47 8.51 -9.09
C GLU A 196 -0.43 9.21 -10.46
N CYS A 197 -0.11 8.46 -11.53
CA CYS A 197 -0.13 9.00 -12.89
C CYS A 197 -1.53 9.43 -13.32
N MET A 198 -2.57 8.68 -12.95
CA MET A 198 -3.97 9.08 -13.19
C MET A 198 -4.28 10.37 -12.46
N GLY A 199 -3.96 10.48 -11.16
CA GLY A 199 -4.15 11.70 -10.38
C GLY A 199 -3.46 12.90 -11.02
N GLN A 200 -2.20 12.76 -11.41
CA GLN A 200 -1.45 13.81 -12.10
C GLN A 200 -2.06 14.20 -13.45
N ASN A 201 -2.61 13.24 -14.19
CA ASN A 201 -3.30 13.51 -15.45
C ASN A 201 -4.61 14.26 -15.20
N PHE A 202 -5.40 13.87 -14.19
CA PHE A 202 -6.59 14.63 -13.79
C PHE A 202 -6.26 16.06 -13.37
N ASP A 203 -5.18 16.24 -12.58
CA ASP A 203 -4.70 17.56 -12.19
C ASP A 203 -4.27 18.40 -13.40
N ARG A 204 -3.65 17.79 -14.39
CA ARG A 204 -3.25 18.48 -15.64
C ARG A 204 -4.44 18.84 -16.50
N VAL A 205 -5.40 17.94 -16.65
CA VAL A 205 -6.62 18.18 -17.44
C VAL A 205 -7.54 19.18 -16.72
N GLY A 206 -7.64 19.08 -15.40
CA GLY A 206 -8.43 20.02 -14.58
C GLY A 206 -7.82 21.42 -14.49
N ASN A 207 -6.50 21.55 -14.63
CA ASN A 207 -5.78 22.83 -14.67
C ASN A 207 -5.52 23.25 -16.12
N VAL A 208 -6.57 23.67 -16.80
CA VAL A 208 -6.44 24.24 -18.15
C VAL A 208 -5.47 25.42 -18.12
N ARG A 209 -4.41 25.35 -18.91
CA ARG A 209 -3.45 26.44 -19.06
C ARG A 209 -3.76 27.19 -20.33
N TYR A 210 -3.70 28.51 -20.23
CA TYR A 210 -3.94 29.38 -21.37
C TYR A 210 -2.66 30.13 -21.74
N ALA A 211 -2.33 30.19 -23.02
CA ALA A 211 -1.38 31.16 -23.55
C ALA A 211 -2.18 32.36 -24.05
N VAL A 212 -1.95 33.48 -23.44
CA VAL A 212 -2.52 34.75 -23.89
C VAL A 212 -1.42 35.51 -24.65
N THR A 213 -1.59 35.68 -25.94
CA THR A 213 -0.64 36.39 -26.78
C THR A 213 -1.24 37.70 -27.22
N TYR A 214 -0.56 38.81 -26.97
CA TYR A 214 -0.93 40.13 -27.41
C TYR A 214 -0.15 40.52 -28.66
N HIS A 215 -0.83 40.92 -29.72
CA HIS A 215 -0.25 41.38 -30.97
C HIS A 215 -0.40 42.91 -31.09
N PRO A 216 0.68 43.71 -30.93
CA PRO A 216 0.58 45.13 -31.01
C PRO A 216 0.37 45.60 -32.46
N GLU A 217 -0.64 46.41 -32.70
CA GLU A 217 -0.94 47.07 -33.96
C GLU A 217 -0.30 48.45 -34.01
N GLY A 218 0.78 48.62 -34.80
CA GLY A 218 1.44 49.91 -35.05
C GLY A 218 2.61 50.26 -34.13
N GLU A 219 3.34 51.34 -34.48
CA GLU A 219 4.56 51.73 -33.71
C GLU A 219 4.28 52.31 -32.35
N SER A 220 3.17 53.05 -32.18
CA SER A 220 2.77 53.62 -30.86
C SER A 220 2.34 52.53 -29.89
N ASP A 221 1.81 51.42 -30.39
CA ASP A 221 1.36 50.31 -29.60
C ASP A 221 2.54 49.38 -29.20
N ARG A 222 3.54 49.28 -30.05
CA ARG A 222 4.80 48.57 -29.73
C ARG A 222 5.56 49.20 -28.56
N ALA A 223 5.52 50.55 -28.43
CA ALA A 223 6.17 51.25 -27.35
C ALA A 223 5.53 50.92 -25.98
N ARG A 224 4.23 50.60 -25.94
CA ARG A 224 3.47 50.26 -24.73
C ARG A 224 3.14 48.76 -24.63
N ALA A 225 3.59 47.95 -25.55
CA ALA A 225 3.25 46.52 -25.63
C ALA A 225 3.60 45.76 -24.32
N LYS A 226 4.71 46.12 -23.67
CA LYS A 226 5.13 45.49 -22.42
C LYS A 226 4.18 45.82 -21.25
N GLU A 227 3.74 47.07 -21.13
CA GLU A 227 2.82 47.50 -20.08
C GLU A 227 1.43 46.86 -20.28
N ARG A 228 0.94 46.83 -21.51
CA ARG A 228 -0.32 46.15 -21.81
C ARG A 228 -0.29 44.64 -21.57
N ALA A 229 0.79 43.97 -21.98
CA ALA A 229 0.97 42.56 -21.69
C ALA A 229 0.98 42.25 -20.20
N GLN A 230 1.59 43.14 -19.39
CA GLN A 230 1.53 43.01 -17.93
C GLN A 230 0.13 43.22 -17.36
N GLN A 231 -0.60 44.21 -17.83
CA GLN A 231 -1.98 44.45 -17.40
C GLN A 231 -2.90 43.26 -17.74
N ILE A 232 -2.79 42.74 -18.96
CA ILE A 232 -3.54 41.56 -19.39
C ILE A 232 -3.20 40.36 -18.51
N ALA A 233 -1.92 40.12 -18.21
CA ALA A 233 -1.47 39.01 -17.36
C ALA A 233 -1.99 39.14 -15.90
N GLU A 234 -2.02 40.37 -15.35
CA GLU A 234 -2.55 40.61 -14.01
C GLU A 234 -4.06 40.41 -13.93
N GLU A 235 -4.81 40.94 -14.91
CA GLU A 235 -6.27 40.76 -14.96
C GLU A 235 -6.64 39.30 -15.19
N TRP A 236 -5.93 38.60 -16.09
CA TRP A 236 -6.10 37.17 -16.30
C TRP A 236 -5.83 36.38 -15.03
N SER A 237 -4.72 36.66 -14.35
CA SER A 237 -4.37 36.00 -13.08
C SER A 237 -5.43 36.24 -11.99
N ARG A 238 -6.04 37.44 -11.96
CA ARG A 238 -7.12 37.79 -11.04
C ARG A 238 -8.38 37.02 -11.35
N GLY A 239 -8.79 36.94 -12.61
CA GLY A 239 -9.93 36.16 -13.09
C GLY A 239 -9.79 34.67 -12.81
N MET A 240 -8.60 34.09 -13.04
CA MET A 240 -8.32 32.69 -12.77
C MET A 240 -8.34 32.34 -11.28
N ARG A 241 -7.91 33.26 -10.41
CA ARG A 241 -8.03 33.08 -8.95
C ARG A 241 -9.49 33.14 -8.49
N ALA A 242 -10.30 34.02 -9.07
CA ALA A 242 -11.72 34.12 -8.78
C ALA A 242 -12.48 32.86 -9.24
N SER A 243 -12.14 32.31 -10.40
CA SER A 243 -12.71 31.07 -10.93
C SER A 243 -12.44 29.85 -10.02
N ARG A 244 -11.25 29.76 -9.41
CA ARG A 244 -10.94 28.71 -8.43
C ARG A 244 -11.84 28.78 -7.18
N ASN A 245 -12.38 29.95 -6.87
CA ASN A 245 -13.30 30.18 -5.76
C ASN A 245 -14.78 30.06 -6.18
N GLY A 246 -15.06 29.49 -7.35
CA GLY A 246 -16.43 29.26 -7.85
C GLY A 246 -17.09 30.46 -8.53
N SER A 247 -16.38 31.58 -8.75
CA SER A 247 -16.85 32.74 -9.48
C SER A 247 -16.40 32.66 -10.94
N VAL A 248 -17.32 32.41 -11.87
CA VAL A 248 -17.03 32.45 -13.31
C VAL A 248 -16.98 33.90 -13.75
N GLN A 249 -15.83 34.37 -14.23
CA GLN A 249 -15.67 35.72 -14.81
C GLN A 249 -15.26 35.57 -16.28
N ASP A 250 -15.97 36.28 -17.15
CA ASP A 250 -15.60 36.38 -18.55
C ASP A 250 -14.43 37.35 -18.70
N PHE A 251 -13.44 36.95 -19.48
CA PHE A 251 -12.31 37.82 -19.80
C PHE A 251 -12.61 38.60 -21.08
N VAL A 252 -12.64 39.92 -20.94
CA VAL A 252 -12.81 40.82 -22.07
C VAL A 252 -11.52 41.59 -22.31
N ALA A 253 -10.83 41.32 -23.42
CA ALA A 253 -9.64 42.05 -23.84
C ALA A 253 -9.98 43.05 -24.95
N VAL A 254 -9.42 44.26 -24.88
CA VAL A 254 -9.47 45.23 -25.94
C VAL A 254 -8.14 45.22 -26.70
N GLY A 255 -8.16 44.88 -27.98
CA GLY A 255 -6.98 44.74 -28.83
C GLY A 255 -6.86 43.34 -29.47
N ASP A 256 -5.84 43.15 -30.29
CA ASP A 256 -5.57 41.84 -30.92
C ASP A 256 -4.93 40.89 -29.88
N VAL A 257 -5.77 40.10 -29.24
CA VAL A 257 -5.38 39.11 -28.21
C VAL A 257 -5.80 37.74 -28.67
N ASP A 258 -4.83 36.85 -28.84
CA ASP A 258 -5.06 35.44 -29.15
C ASP A 258 -4.95 34.61 -27.86
N ILE A 259 -5.98 33.82 -27.55
CA ILE A 259 -6.05 32.95 -26.36
C ILE A 259 -6.03 31.52 -26.85
N LYS A 260 -4.93 30.82 -26.57
CA LYS A 260 -4.77 29.39 -26.89
C LYS A 260 -4.73 28.57 -25.64
N VAL A 261 -5.47 27.46 -25.63
CA VAL A 261 -5.39 26.46 -24.60
C VAL A 261 -4.12 25.66 -24.80
N ILE A 262 -3.24 25.64 -23.80
CA ILE A 262 -2.00 24.86 -23.84
C ILE A 262 -2.18 23.58 -23.04
N GLY A 263 -1.91 22.42 -23.65
CA GLY A 263 -1.81 21.12 -22.96
C GLY A 263 -3.10 20.37 -22.80
N ALA A 264 -4.16 20.78 -23.51
CA ALA A 264 -5.45 20.07 -23.51
C ALA A 264 -5.73 19.37 -24.84
N ASP A 265 -4.72 18.76 -25.47
CA ASP A 265 -5.00 17.70 -26.44
C ASP A 265 -5.44 16.47 -25.64
N ASN A 266 -6.68 16.45 -25.30
CA ASN A 266 -7.61 15.53 -24.66
C ASN A 266 -7.29 14.02 -24.68
N GLN A 267 -6.04 13.60 -24.71
CA GLN A 267 -5.68 12.20 -24.57
C GLN A 267 -5.41 11.90 -23.08
N MET A 268 -6.48 11.64 -22.34
CA MET A 268 -6.35 10.85 -21.12
C MET A 268 -5.72 9.50 -21.52
N ILE A 269 -4.62 9.14 -20.86
CA ILE A 269 -4.05 7.81 -21.03
C ILE A 269 -5.12 6.81 -20.59
N ASP A 270 -5.52 5.93 -21.50
CA ASP A 270 -6.43 4.84 -21.17
C ASP A 270 -5.72 3.88 -20.18
N THR A 271 -6.11 3.95 -18.94
CA THR A 271 -5.55 3.14 -17.85
C THR A 271 -6.48 2.01 -17.45
N GLU A 272 -7.67 1.89 -18.04
CA GLU A 272 -8.66 0.88 -17.67
C GLU A 272 -8.12 -0.53 -17.83
N ILE A 273 -7.55 -0.84 -18.97
CA ILE A 273 -7.03 -2.18 -19.28
C ILE A 273 -5.88 -2.58 -18.35
N PRO A 274 -4.80 -1.77 -18.19
CA PRO A 274 -3.70 -2.12 -17.27
C PRO A 274 -4.16 -2.25 -15.82
N VAL A 275 -5.02 -1.36 -15.33
CA VAL A 275 -5.55 -1.43 -13.95
C VAL A 275 -6.35 -2.70 -13.75
N ARG A 276 -7.25 -3.04 -14.66
CA ARG A 276 -8.05 -4.26 -14.57
C ARG A 276 -7.17 -5.51 -14.56
N GLN A 277 -6.18 -5.61 -15.43
CA GLN A 277 -5.24 -6.74 -15.47
C GLN A 277 -4.46 -6.89 -14.16
N LEU A 278 -3.99 -5.79 -13.57
CA LEU A 278 -3.27 -5.82 -12.29
C LEU A 278 -4.18 -6.23 -11.13
N MET A 279 -5.43 -5.74 -11.11
CA MET A 279 -6.40 -6.15 -10.09
C MET A 279 -6.77 -7.63 -10.21
N GLU A 280 -6.98 -8.13 -11.41
CA GLU A 280 -7.23 -9.56 -11.65
C GLU A 280 -6.05 -10.43 -11.17
N GLN A 281 -4.82 -10.01 -11.37
CA GLN A 281 -3.63 -10.71 -10.87
C GLN A 281 -3.54 -10.67 -9.34
N GLN A 282 -3.93 -9.58 -8.70
CA GLN A 282 -3.97 -9.48 -7.24
C GLN A 282 -5.02 -10.42 -6.64
N ILE A 283 -6.24 -10.42 -7.20
CA ILE A 283 -7.34 -11.27 -6.75
C ILE A 283 -7.02 -12.75 -7.02
N GLY A 284 -6.52 -13.09 -8.18
CA GLY A 284 -6.19 -14.46 -8.56
C GLY A 284 -5.06 -15.09 -7.75
N ARG A 285 -4.22 -14.30 -7.08
CA ARG A 285 -3.20 -14.80 -6.14
C ARG A 285 -3.68 -14.87 -4.70
N ALA A 286 -4.76 -14.14 -4.36
CA ALA A 286 -5.37 -14.16 -3.04
C ALA A 286 -6.47 -15.22 -2.90
N SER A 287 -6.89 -15.83 -3.99
CA SER A 287 -7.83 -16.98 -4.06
C SER A 287 -7.06 -18.29 -4.22
#